data_624cc002611cfa8ca5ff01711bd269ce
#
_entry.id   624cc002611cfa8ca5ff01711bd269ce
#
_cell.length_a   1.000
_cell.length_b   1.000
_cell.length_c   1.000
_cell.angle_alpha   90.00
_cell.angle_beta   90.00
_cell.angle_gamma   90.00
#
_symmetry.space_group_name_H-M   'P 1'
#
loop_
_entity.id
_entity.type
_entity.pdbx_description
1 polymer ?
#
loop_
_entity_poly.entity_id
_entity_poly.type
_entity_poly.pdbx_seq_one_letter_code
_entity_poly.pdbx_strand_id
1 'polypeptide(L)'
;RHGRVRGVYSIGDAEAEIIEAKVLSTSPIAGQKISDIDFPEGVLVGGVLKSGIMMKPVGTTRIEEGDVIALFSLAKDITEVERLLQVSIDFF
;
A
#
# COMPACT_ATOMS: atom_id res chain seq x y z
N ARG A 1 -10.36 -13.43 1.65
CA ARG A 1 -11.16 -12.22 1.57
C ARG A 1 -10.30 -11.04 1.18
N HIS A 2 -10.78 -10.25 0.25
CA HIS A 2 -10.09 -9.05 -0.21
C HIS A 2 -10.70 -7.81 0.42
N GLY A 3 -9.84 -6.86 0.79
CA GLY A 3 -10.25 -5.55 1.19
C GLY A 3 -10.55 -4.67 0.00
N ARG A 4 -10.93 -3.44 0.27
CA ARG A 4 -11.18 -2.43 -0.76
C ARG A 4 -10.05 -1.44 -0.82
N VAL A 5 -9.71 -1.08 -2.04
CA VAL A 5 -8.85 0.07 -2.28
C VAL A 5 -9.71 1.31 -2.04
N ARG A 6 -9.17 2.27 -1.28
CA ARG A 6 -9.86 3.53 -1.02
C ARG A 6 -9.71 4.53 -2.15
N GLY A 7 -8.61 4.42 -2.90
CA GLY A 7 -8.38 5.27 -4.04
C GLY A 7 -7.26 4.74 -4.91
N VAL A 8 -7.38 4.97 -6.21
CA VAL A 8 -6.34 4.66 -7.17
C VAL A 8 -6.20 5.86 -8.10
N TYR A 9 -4.98 6.27 -8.33
CA TYR A 9 -4.70 7.42 -9.18
C TYR A 9 -3.59 7.07 -10.17
N SER A 10 -3.92 7.04 -11.46
CA SER A 10 -2.97 6.74 -12.52
C SER A 10 -2.08 7.92 -12.84
N ILE A 11 -0.83 7.65 -13.12
CA ILE A 11 0.17 8.65 -13.50
C ILE A 11 0.79 8.25 -14.84
N GLY A 12 0.93 9.23 -15.72
CA GLY A 12 1.45 8.99 -17.06
C GLY A 12 0.62 7.89 -17.72
N ASP A 13 0.48 7.56 -18.82
CA ASP A 13 -0.40 6.56 -19.45
C ASP A 13 -0.48 5.22 -18.68
N ALA A 14 -0.85 5.27 -17.40
CA ALA A 14 -0.94 4.12 -16.50
C ALA A 14 0.40 3.40 -16.28
N GLU A 15 1.52 4.13 -16.34
CA GLU A 15 2.83 3.56 -16.08
C GLU A 15 3.10 3.40 -14.58
N ALA A 16 2.41 4.19 -13.77
CA ALA A 16 2.50 4.12 -12.32
C ALA A 16 1.16 4.51 -11.71
N GLU A 17 0.98 4.15 -10.44
CA GLU A 17 -0.26 4.46 -9.73
C GLU A 17 0.04 4.84 -8.29
N ILE A 18 -0.81 5.72 -7.77
CA ILE A 18 -0.88 5.99 -6.33
C ILE A 18 -2.08 5.20 -5.82
N ILE A 19 -1.86 4.39 -4.81
CA ILE A 19 -2.88 3.50 -4.26
C ILE A 19 -3.06 3.81 -2.80
N GLU A 20 -4.30 3.99 -2.39
CA GLU A 20 -4.64 4.18 -0.99
C GLU A 20 -5.48 3.00 -0.54
N ALA A 21 -5.05 2.31 0.49
CA ALA A 21 -5.76 1.12 0.97
C ALA A 21 -5.66 0.98 2.48
N LYS A 22 -6.72 0.42 3.06
CA LYS A 22 -6.73 0.10 4.49
C LYS A 22 -6.05 -1.25 4.70
N VAL A 23 -5.17 -1.32 5.69
CA VAL A 23 -4.46 -2.55 6.02
C VAL A 23 -5.40 -3.49 6.78
N LEU A 24 -5.57 -4.69 6.25
CA LEU A 24 -6.40 -5.73 6.86
C LEU A 24 -5.58 -6.58 7.82
N SER A 25 -6.26 -7.21 8.78
CA SER A 25 -5.59 -8.15 9.68
C SER A 25 -4.95 -9.33 8.94
N THR A 26 -5.51 -9.69 7.78
CA THR A 26 -5.01 -10.79 6.96
C THR A 26 -3.87 -10.38 6.02
N SER A 27 -3.57 -9.09 5.95
CA SER A 27 -2.49 -8.60 5.09
C SER A 27 -1.14 -9.12 5.57
N PRO A 28 -0.30 -9.66 4.67
CA PRO A 28 1.06 -10.08 5.05
C PRO A 28 1.90 -8.98 5.68
N ILE A 29 1.60 -7.72 5.40
CA ILE A 29 2.39 -6.61 5.95
C ILE A 29 1.88 -6.12 7.31
N ALA A 30 0.71 -6.58 7.76
CA ALA A 30 0.16 -6.14 9.04
C ALA A 30 1.09 -6.56 10.18
N GLY A 31 1.46 -5.60 11.03
CA GLY A 31 2.33 -5.83 12.16
C GLY A 31 3.81 -5.72 11.86
N GLN A 32 4.21 -5.44 10.62
CA GLN A 32 5.61 -5.35 10.24
C GLN A 32 6.11 -3.92 10.14
N LYS A 33 7.40 -3.73 10.43
CA LYS A 33 8.07 -2.46 10.13
C LYS A 33 8.28 -2.36 8.63
N ILE A 34 8.23 -1.15 8.10
CA ILE A 34 8.44 -0.93 6.66
C ILE A 34 9.79 -1.53 6.21
N SER A 35 10.84 -1.38 7.02
CA SER A 35 12.16 -1.92 6.69
C SER A 35 12.18 -3.45 6.59
N ASP A 36 11.21 -4.14 7.21
CA ASP A 36 11.15 -5.60 7.21
C ASP A 36 10.26 -6.14 6.09
N ILE A 37 9.55 -5.28 5.39
CA ILE A 37 8.67 -5.69 4.30
C ILE A 37 9.45 -5.71 3.00
N ASP A 38 9.35 -6.83 2.29
CA ASP A 38 10.02 -6.97 1.00
C ASP A 38 9.14 -6.41 -0.12
N PHE A 39 9.07 -5.08 -0.20
CA PHE A 39 8.36 -4.44 -1.29
C PHE A 39 9.15 -4.58 -2.60
N PRO A 40 8.45 -4.72 -3.74
CA PRO A 40 9.11 -4.64 -5.04
C PRO A 40 9.85 -3.30 -5.19
N GLU A 41 10.90 -3.29 -6.00
CA GLU A 41 11.70 -2.09 -6.20
C GLU A 41 10.89 -0.90 -6.72
N GLY A 42 9.86 -1.16 -7.51
CA GLY A 42 9.00 -0.12 -8.07
C GLY A 42 7.92 0.40 -7.12
N VAL A 43 7.96 0.01 -5.85
CA VAL A 43 6.95 0.40 -4.85
C VAL A 43 7.57 1.28 -3.78
N LEU A 44 6.89 2.37 -3.47
CA LEU A 44 7.32 3.31 -2.44
C LEU A 44 6.16 3.63 -1.52
N VAL A 45 6.38 3.52 -0.22
CA VAL A 45 5.38 3.94 0.77
C VAL A 45 5.47 5.46 0.90
N GLY A 46 4.38 6.14 0.52
CA GLY A 46 4.33 7.60 0.54
C GLY A 46 3.74 8.17 1.83
N GLY A 47 2.91 7.41 2.52
CA GLY A 47 2.29 7.87 3.75
C GLY A 47 1.59 6.76 4.48
N VAL A 48 1.46 6.91 5.79
CA VAL A 48 0.68 6.00 6.63
C VAL A 48 -0.23 6.83 7.52
N LEU A 49 -1.53 6.58 7.44
CA LEU A 49 -2.52 7.27 8.26
C LEU A 49 -2.87 6.36 9.42
N LYS A 50 -2.53 6.79 10.63
CA LYS A 50 -2.80 6.07 11.87
C LYS A 50 -3.80 6.86 12.70
N SER A 51 -4.98 6.28 12.93
CA SER A 51 -6.03 6.93 13.73
C SER A 51 -6.28 8.38 13.28
N GLY A 52 -6.35 8.58 11.97
CA GLY A 52 -6.60 9.90 11.39
C GLY A 52 -5.39 10.84 11.33
N ILE A 53 -4.22 10.39 11.77
CA ILE A 53 -3.00 11.22 11.77
C ILE A 53 -2.05 10.72 10.69
N MET A 54 -1.69 11.59 9.76
CA MET A 54 -0.76 11.27 8.70
C MET A 54 0.67 11.24 9.25
N MET A 55 1.33 10.13 9.01
CA MET A 55 2.73 9.93 9.41
C MET A 55 3.60 9.86 8.17
N LYS A 56 4.72 10.58 8.19
CA LYS A 56 5.74 10.40 7.18
C LYS A 56 6.45 9.06 7.49
N PRO A 57 6.42 8.10 6.56
CA PRO A 57 6.98 6.78 6.87
C PRO A 57 8.50 6.79 6.87
N VAL A 58 9.07 6.04 7.80
CA VAL A 58 10.49 5.72 7.85
C VAL A 58 10.64 4.21 8.03
N GLY A 59 11.84 3.69 7.91
CA GLY A 59 12.05 2.23 7.98
C GLY A 59 11.52 1.59 9.26
N THR A 60 11.57 2.30 10.38
CA THR A 60 11.10 1.78 11.66
C THR A 60 9.59 1.96 11.88
N THR A 61 8.90 2.64 10.98
CA THR A 61 7.45 2.79 11.09
C THR A 61 6.78 1.42 10.96
N ARG A 62 5.96 1.06 11.94
CA ARG A 62 5.23 -0.22 11.91
C ARG A 62 3.88 -0.01 11.25
N ILE A 63 3.58 -0.84 10.28
CA ILE A 63 2.27 -0.85 9.62
C ILE A 63 1.37 -1.79 10.40
N GLU A 64 0.19 -1.32 10.78
CA GLU A 64 -0.71 -2.09 11.62
C GLU A 64 -2.08 -2.21 11.00
N GLU A 65 -2.81 -3.24 11.40
CA GLU A 65 -4.20 -3.41 11.00
C GLU A 65 -4.98 -2.12 11.26
N GLY A 66 -5.79 -1.71 10.29
CA GLY A 66 -6.61 -0.52 10.41
C GLY A 66 -5.92 0.75 9.92
N ASP A 67 -4.61 0.73 9.76
CA ASP A 67 -3.92 1.87 9.14
C ASP A 67 -4.36 2.02 7.70
N VAL A 68 -4.27 3.24 7.19
CA VAL A 68 -4.44 3.49 5.76
C VAL A 68 -3.06 3.79 5.20
N ILE A 69 -2.65 3.02 4.20
CA ILE A 69 -1.35 3.18 3.58
C ILE A 69 -1.52 3.79 2.19
N ALA A 70 -0.67 4.75 1.85
CA ALA A 70 -0.60 5.32 0.52
C ALA A 70 0.70 4.85 -0.12
N LEU A 71 0.58 4.20 -1.27
CA LEU A 71 1.72 3.66 -2.00
C LEU A 71 1.81 4.27 -3.38
N PHE A 72 3.03 4.51 -3.83
CA PHE A 72 3.32 4.63 -5.24
C PHE A 72 3.72 3.23 -5.73
N SER A 73 3.25 2.83 -6.91
CA SER A 73 3.66 1.57 -7.52
C SER A 73 3.80 1.71 -9.03
N LEU A 74 4.89 1.18 -9.58
CA LEU A 74 4.97 1.01 -11.01
C LEU A 74 3.93 -0.04 -11.46
N ALA A 75 3.40 0.12 -12.66
CA ALA A 75 2.36 -0.77 -13.17
C ALA A 75 2.79 -2.25 -13.12
N LYS A 76 4.05 -2.54 -13.40
CA LYS A 76 4.55 -3.92 -13.40
C LYS A 76 4.49 -4.59 -12.03
N ASP A 77 4.39 -3.82 -10.95
CA ASP A 77 4.41 -4.35 -9.59
C ASP A 77 3.02 -4.40 -8.94
N ILE A 78 1.97 -4.03 -9.66
CA ILE A 78 0.61 -3.95 -9.09
C ILE A 78 0.12 -5.30 -8.55
N THR A 79 0.40 -6.39 -9.26
CA THR A 79 -0.04 -7.73 -8.81
C THR A 79 0.55 -8.07 -7.45
N GLU A 80 1.83 -7.73 -7.23
CA GLU A 80 2.46 -7.97 -5.94
C GLU A 80 1.89 -7.04 -4.86
N VAL A 81 1.58 -5.80 -5.20
CA VAL A 81 0.93 -4.87 -4.27
C VAL A 81 -0.43 -5.42 -3.85
N GLU A 82 -1.21 -5.93 -4.79
CA GLU A 82 -2.50 -6.55 -4.47
C GLU A 82 -2.33 -7.69 -3.48
N ARG A 83 -1.31 -8.52 -3.66
CA ARG A 83 -1.03 -9.62 -2.76
C ARG A 83 -0.66 -9.13 -1.35
N LEU A 84 0.22 -8.13 -1.27
CA LEU A 84 0.68 -7.60 0.01
C LEU A 84 -0.44 -6.91 0.79
N LEU A 85 -1.34 -6.24 0.09
CA LEU A 85 -2.45 -5.52 0.72
C LEU A 85 -3.73 -6.34 0.83
N GLN A 86 -3.78 -7.52 0.21
CA GLN A 86 -4.99 -8.35 0.14
C GLN A 86 -6.17 -7.55 -0.44
N VAL A 87 -5.92 -6.86 -1.53
CA VAL A 87 -6.92 -6.05 -2.23
C VAL A 87 -6.94 -6.41 -3.70
N SER A 88 -8.03 -6.07 -4.37
CA SER A 88 -8.11 -6.11 -5.84
C SER A 88 -8.14 -4.68 -6.35
N ILE A 89 -7.27 -4.40 -7.30
CA ILE A 89 -7.16 -3.07 -7.89
C ILE A 89 -7.72 -3.16 -9.32
N ASP A 90 -8.87 -2.54 -9.53
CA ASP A 90 -9.51 -2.53 -10.83
C ASP A 90 -9.15 -1.26 -11.58
N PHE A 91 -8.78 -1.42 -12.82
CA PHE A 91 -8.43 -0.31 -13.70
C PHE A 91 -9.42 -0.23 -14.83
N PHE A 92 -10.02 0.90 -14.99
CA PHE A 92 -10.96 1.14 -16.06
C PHE A 92 -10.77 2.52 -16.66
#